data_b49edf53b66e11fab415aac02d6aa0d2
#
_entry.id   b49edf53b66e11fab415aac02d6aa0d2
#
_cell.length_a   1.000
_cell.length_b   1.000
_cell.length_c   1.000
_cell.angle_alpha   90.00
_cell.angle_beta   90.00
_cell.angle_gamma   90.00
#
_symmetry.space_group_name_H-M   'P 1'
#
loop_
_entity.id
_entity.type
_entity.pdbx_description
1 polymer ?
#
loop_
_entity_poly.entity_id
_entity_poly.type
_entity_poly.pdbx_seq_one_letter_code
_entity_poly.pdbx_strand_id
1 'polypeptide(L)'
;MKKIFTTFLSLSSLFLLLVFSTNAQVKFEEFSSLEAMLSKAKKEHKSVLVQVESKECGQCNDVAQKGLSDTALKEKYAVNFISTLVKQDDNLLKEITNMVNLKSYEMGSLFLDYDGNLILKINSTTSRPMAYLEYADKAMALSKNTGLKDLEVRYKQGERSKELLIGLIQEKSKIDFDTRLLLEQYLDLLTLKEIRTMETAKLILEQGMPLESRAREVIYAVFPDSKVDSLFLSYPLEDRIKMNNKIITSTRQAAVRFKNSNLIYKLSNFISNTHQKNFEKANFHGQKTLVDFYKEIKDTTNFLQNAENFCNYSLFAVSIDTLKKRNGRERNEMFEQRGKLSGSFSYSPFYLQYGSELNNLAYEFFKHTNDLEKLAKALKWSKRSMEINEALVPDESRKQNPYFMDTYASLLYRLGKKDEAIETQIKALEILKSRGESTTNLETTLSKIKNGSL
;
A
#
# COMPACT_ATOMS: atom_id res chain seq x y z
N MET A 1 54.09 -53.46 -52.80
CA MET A 1 54.00 -52.09 -52.27
C MET A 1 52.49 -51.79 -52.04
N LYS A 2 52.00 -52.00 -50.84
CA LYS A 2 50.55 -51.82 -50.47
C LYS A 2 50.48 -50.50 -49.67
N LYS A 3 49.70 -49.51 -50.15
CA LYS A 3 49.39 -48.31 -49.45
C LYS A 3 48.17 -48.58 -48.58
N ILE A 4 48.28 -48.40 -47.27
CA ILE A 4 47.25 -48.46 -46.28
C ILE A 4 46.65 -47.07 -46.18
N PHE A 5 45.37 -46.93 -46.49
CA PHE A 5 44.58 -45.72 -46.26
C PHE A 5 43.97 -45.83 -44.86
N THR A 6 44.37 -44.96 -43.93
CA THR A 6 43.77 -44.82 -42.64
C THR A 6 42.71 -43.72 -42.69
N THR A 7 41.48 -44.10 -42.61
CA THR A 7 40.33 -43.18 -42.46
C THR A 7 40.21 -42.74 -41.03
N PHE A 8 40.40 -41.44 -40.78
CA PHE A 8 40.11 -40.81 -39.51
C PHE A 8 38.59 -40.52 -39.41
N LEU A 9 37.91 -41.22 -38.52
CA LEU A 9 36.53 -40.96 -38.13
C LEU A 9 36.52 -39.88 -37.06
N SER A 10 36.21 -38.63 -37.43
CA SER A 10 36.03 -37.55 -36.46
C SER A 10 34.65 -37.70 -35.83
N LEU A 11 34.60 -38.14 -34.56
CA LEU A 11 33.42 -38.13 -33.71
C LEU A 11 33.18 -36.70 -33.22
N SER A 12 32.35 -35.98 -33.95
CA SER A 12 31.81 -34.68 -33.50
C SER A 12 30.73 -34.92 -32.45
N SER A 13 31.12 -34.88 -31.18
CA SER A 13 30.17 -34.87 -30.07
C SER A 13 29.46 -33.51 -30.03
N LEU A 14 28.23 -33.50 -30.57
CA LEU A 14 27.29 -32.40 -30.45
C LEU A 14 26.81 -32.33 -29.00
N PHE A 15 27.47 -31.50 -28.18
CA PHE A 15 27.00 -31.15 -26.84
C PHE A 15 25.77 -30.28 -27.00
N LEU A 16 24.61 -30.90 -26.93
CA LEU A 16 23.32 -30.19 -26.82
C LEU A 16 23.30 -29.51 -25.44
N LEU A 17 23.72 -28.26 -25.39
CA LEU A 17 23.50 -27.39 -24.24
C LEU A 17 21.97 -27.16 -24.15
N LEU A 18 21.28 -28.02 -23.40
CA LEU A 18 19.96 -27.73 -22.89
C LEU A 18 20.10 -26.51 -21.96
N VAL A 19 19.88 -25.34 -22.51
CA VAL A 19 19.64 -24.13 -21.74
C VAL A 19 18.32 -24.34 -21.02
N PHE A 20 18.35 -24.93 -19.83
CA PHE A 20 17.26 -24.83 -18.89
C PHE A 20 17.13 -23.35 -18.54
N SER A 21 16.17 -22.67 -19.13
CA SER A 21 15.69 -21.40 -18.62
C SER A 21 15.14 -21.66 -17.23
N THR A 22 16.00 -21.57 -16.22
CA THR A 22 15.55 -21.59 -14.83
C THR A 22 14.80 -20.29 -14.60
N ASN A 23 13.47 -20.33 -14.78
CA ASN A 23 12.64 -19.23 -14.33
C ASN A 23 12.96 -18.96 -12.86
N ALA A 24 13.60 -17.83 -12.59
CA ALA A 24 14.04 -17.39 -11.27
C ALA A 24 12.88 -16.82 -10.45
N GLN A 25 11.67 -17.35 -10.60
CA GLN A 25 10.45 -16.83 -9.99
C GLN A 25 9.84 -17.85 -9.04
N VAL A 26 9.21 -17.38 -7.96
CA VAL A 26 8.33 -18.20 -7.12
C VAL A 26 7.27 -18.86 -8.03
N LYS A 27 7.15 -20.19 -7.94
CA LYS A 27 6.19 -20.94 -8.72
C LYS A 27 4.81 -20.84 -8.06
N PHE A 28 3.88 -20.18 -8.74
CA PHE A 28 2.49 -20.15 -8.33
C PHE A 28 1.69 -21.28 -8.99
N GLU A 29 0.76 -21.85 -8.23
CA GLU A 29 -0.15 -22.90 -8.66
C GLU A 29 -1.59 -22.37 -8.66
N GLU A 30 -2.40 -22.86 -9.60
CA GLU A 30 -3.84 -22.53 -9.67
C GLU A 30 -4.64 -23.56 -8.89
N PHE A 31 -5.65 -23.11 -8.15
CA PHE A 31 -6.56 -23.96 -7.39
C PHE A 31 -8.00 -23.62 -7.71
N SER A 32 -8.82 -24.65 -7.90
CA SER A 32 -10.25 -24.52 -8.18
C SER A 32 -11.07 -24.19 -6.93
N SER A 33 -10.55 -24.43 -5.73
CA SER A 33 -11.21 -24.16 -4.45
C SER A 33 -10.21 -24.06 -3.30
N LEU A 34 -10.64 -23.44 -2.21
CA LEU A 34 -9.91 -23.38 -0.94
C LEU A 34 -9.61 -24.79 -0.40
N GLU A 35 -10.56 -25.70 -0.49
CA GLU A 35 -10.41 -27.08 -0.03
C GLU A 35 -9.29 -27.82 -0.76
N ALA A 36 -9.23 -27.70 -2.10
CA ALA A 36 -8.17 -28.31 -2.91
C ALA A 36 -6.78 -27.78 -2.53
N MET A 37 -6.67 -26.48 -2.30
CA MET A 37 -5.43 -25.83 -1.89
C MET A 37 -4.96 -26.31 -0.51
N LEU A 38 -5.86 -26.29 0.49
CA LEU A 38 -5.53 -26.74 1.85
C LEU A 38 -5.26 -28.24 1.93
N SER A 39 -5.99 -29.07 1.16
CA SER A 39 -5.74 -30.52 1.09
C SER A 39 -4.33 -30.83 0.57
N LYS A 40 -3.87 -30.09 -0.47
CA LYS A 40 -2.50 -30.21 -0.95
C LYS A 40 -1.48 -29.74 0.10
N ALA A 41 -1.72 -28.58 0.72
CA ALA A 41 -0.84 -28.04 1.76
C ALA A 41 -0.69 -29.03 2.93
N LYS A 42 -1.79 -29.64 3.36
CA LYS A 42 -1.81 -30.66 4.42
C LYS A 42 -1.06 -31.93 4.03
N LYS A 43 -1.26 -32.41 2.80
CA LYS A 43 -0.56 -33.59 2.27
C LYS A 43 0.95 -33.38 2.21
N GLU A 44 1.40 -32.19 1.84
CA GLU A 44 2.81 -31.86 1.70
C GLU A 44 3.42 -31.25 2.99
N HIS A 45 2.64 -31.09 4.06
CA HIS A 45 3.02 -30.43 5.32
C HIS A 45 3.64 -29.06 5.12
N LYS A 46 3.10 -28.27 4.15
CA LYS A 46 3.55 -26.93 3.83
C LYS A 46 2.53 -25.90 4.24
N SER A 47 3.00 -24.72 4.64
CA SER A 47 2.16 -23.53 4.75
C SER A 47 1.71 -23.05 3.36
N VAL A 48 0.75 -22.14 3.31
CA VAL A 48 0.25 -21.57 2.05
C VAL A 48 0.66 -20.11 1.94
N LEU A 49 1.19 -19.70 0.77
CA LEU A 49 1.29 -18.31 0.37
C LEU A 49 0.17 -18.00 -0.63
N VAL A 50 -0.62 -16.99 -0.32
CA VAL A 50 -1.58 -16.39 -1.25
C VAL A 50 -1.08 -14.99 -1.60
N GLN A 51 -0.54 -14.83 -2.80
CA GLN A 51 -0.19 -13.50 -3.32
C GLN A 51 -1.43 -12.91 -4.01
N VAL A 52 -1.83 -11.70 -3.59
CA VAL A 52 -3.02 -11.04 -4.11
C VAL A 52 -2.64 -9.89 -5.03
N GLU A 53 -3.16 -9.91 -6.25
CA GLU A 53 -3.05 -8.82 -7.22
C GLU A 53 -4.20 -7.83 -7.07
N SER A 54 -3.86 -6.55 -6.98
CA SER A 54 -4.83 -5.47 -6.93
C SER A 54 -5.47 -5.25 -8.30
N LYS A 55 -6.78 -5.02 -8.31
CA LYS A 55 -7.53 -4.61 -9.51
C LYS A 55 -7.27 -3.14 -9.87
N GLU A 56 -7.00 -2.32 -8.86
CA GLU A 56 -6.88 -0.87 -9.00
C GLU A 56 -5.43 -0.39 -9.19
N CYS A 57 -4.44 -1.26 -8.91
CA CYS A 57 -3.02 -0.89 -8.91
C CYS A 57 -2.15 -1.86 -9.72
N GLY A 58 -2.16 -1.72 -11.05
CA GLY A 58 -1.28 -2.51 -11.93
C GLY A 58 0.21 -2.35 -11.58
N GLN A 59 0.65 -1.14 -11.25
CA GLN A 59 2.03 -0.90 -10.82
C GLN A 59 2.40 -1.65 -9.54
N CYS A 60 1.44 -1.83 -8.60
CA CYS A 60 1.68 -2.62 -7.39
C CYS A 60 1.91 -4.09 -7.73
N ASN A 61 1.21 -4.61 -8.73
CA ASN A 61 1.35 -5.99 -9.21
C ASN A 61 2.73 -6.19 -9.86
N ASP A 62 3.17 -5.26 -10.73
CA ASP A 62 4.48 -5.29 -11.37
C ASP A 62 5.62 -5.24 -10.34
N VAL A 63 5.46 -4.41 -9.29
CA VAL A 63 6.41 -4.30 -8.18
C VAL A 63 6.49 -5.61 -7.40
N ALA A 64 5.36 -6.28 -7.12
CA ALA A 64 5.32 -7.57 -6.45
C ALA A 64 5.97 -8.68 -7.30
N GLN A 65 5.63 -8.73 -8.59
CA GLN A 65 6.21 -9.70 -9.52
C GLN A 65 7.73 -9.58 -9.60
N LYS A 66 8.24 -8.34 -9.68
CA LYS A 66 9.68 -8.07 -9.68
C LYS A 66 10.34 -8.52 -8.38
N GLY A 67 9.70 -8.28 -7.22
CA GLY A 67 10.22 -8.71 -5.92
C GLY A 67 10.24 -10.23 -5.76
N LEU A 68 9.28 -10.94 -6.36
CA LEU A 68 9.14 -12.40 -6.29
C LEU A 68 9.93 -13.16 -7.36
N SER A 69 10.68 -12.45 -8.22
CA SER A 69 11.47 -13.02 -9.33
C SER A 69 12.92 -13.36 -8.98
N ASP A 70 13.21 -13.69 -7.72
CA ASP A 70 14.56 -13.99 -7.26
C ASP A 70 14.78 -15.49 -7.02
N THR A 71 15.96 -16.01 -7.38
CA THR A 71 16.29 -17.45 -7.29
C THR A 71 16.29 -17.95 -5.85
N ALA A 72 16.79 -17.15 -4.90
CA ALA A 72 16.80 -17.53 -3.48
C ALA A 72 15.38 -17.68 -2.91
N LEU A 73 14.43 -16.86 -3.40
CA LEU A 73 13.02 -16.99 -3.06
C LEU A 73 12.42 -18.28 -3.59
N LYS A 74 12.73 -18.63 -4.84
CA LYS A 74 12.18 -19.84 -5.49
C LYS A 74 12.39 -21.09 -4.63
N GLU A 75 13.62 -21.32 -4.18
CA GLU A 75 13.95 -22.50 -3.36
C GLU A 75 13.23 -22.46 -2.01
N LYS A 76 13.31 -21.31 -1.31
CA LYS A 76 12.72 -21.16 0.01
C LYS A 76 11.19 -21.36 -0.01
N TYR A 77 10.53 -20.77 -1.01
CA TYR A 77 9.08 -20.88 -1.14
C TYR A 77 8.66 -22.28 -1.60
N ALA A 78 9.38 -22.91 -2.54
CA ALA A 78 9.08 -24.26 -3.01
C ALA A 78 9.17 -25.31 -1.89
N VAL A 79 10.09 -25.15 -0.95
CA VAL A 79 10.27 -26.08 0.17
C VAL A 79 9.19 -25.89 1.24
N ASN A 80 8.81 -24.65 1.55
CA ASN A 80 8.04 -24.35 2.76
C ASN A 80 6.58 -23.99 2.49
N PHE A 81 6.22 -23.63 1.24
CA PHE A 81 4.89 -23.10 0.91
C PHE A 81 4.30 -23.75 -0.33
N ILE A 82 2.99 -23.94 -0.31
CA ILE A 82 2.17 -24.01 -1.51
C ILE A 82 1.82 -22.56 -1.85
N SER A 83 2.24 -22.09 -3.03
CA SER A 83 2.08 -20.69 -3.41
C SER A 83 1.03 -20.54 -4.49
N THR A 84 0.06 -19.64 -4.31
CA THR A 84 -0.96 -19.30 -5.29
C THR A 84 -1.02 -17.79 -5.53
N LEU A 85 -1.35 -17.40 -6.76
CA LEU A 85 -1.57 -16.03 -7.17
C LEU A 85 -3.06 -15.84 -7.46
N VAL A 86 -3.71 -14.90 -6.81
CA VAL A 86 -5.14 -14.64 -6.97
C VAL A 86 -5.39 -13.15 -7.23
N LYS A 87 -6.45 -12.84 -7.99
CA LYS A 87 -6.89 -11.46 -8.20
C LYS A 87 -7.82 -11.04 -7.07
N GLN A 88 -7.89 -9.73 -6.83
CA GLN A 88 -8.73 -9.12 -5.78
C GLN A 88 -10.21 -9.51 -5.85
N ASP A 89 -10.75 -9.81 -7.05
CA ASP A 89 -12.15 -10.21 -7.27
C ASP A 89 -12.35 -11.74 -7.40
N ASP A 90 -11.31 -12.52 -7.22
CA ASP A 90 -11.35 -13.99 -7.32
C ASP A 90 -12.23 -14.61 -6.23
N ASN A 91 -12.95 -15.66 -6.58
CA ASN A 91 -13.78 -16.41 -5.64
C ASN A 91 -12.93 -17.11 -4.57
N LEU A 92 -11.77 -17.64 -4.94
CA LEU A 92 -10.83 -18.25 -4.01
C LEU A 92 -10.40 -17.25 -2.92
N LEU A 93 -10.14 -15.98 -3.29
CA LEU A 93 -9.81 -14.95 -2.31
C LEU A 93 -10.99 -14.67 -1.37
N LYS A 94 -12.23 -14.68 -1.86
CA LYS A 94 -13.44 -14.50 -1.02
C LYS A 94 -13.59 -15.65 -0.03
N GLU A 95 -13.38 -16.89 -0.46
CA GLU A 95 -13.39 -18.05 0.43
C GLU A 95 -12.32 -17.93 1.53
N ILE A 96 -11.07 -17.57 1.15
CA ILE A 96 -9.96 -17.36 2.09
C ILE A 96 -10.30 -16.25 3.09
N THR A 97 -10.74 -15.08 2.61
CA THR A 97 -11.03 -13.94 3.49
C THR A 97 -12.18 -14.21 4.44
N ASN A 98 -13.21 -14.93 4.00
CA ASN A 98 -14.30 -15.37 4.87
C ASN A 98 -13.81 -16.35 5.95
N MET A 99 -13.00 -17.34 5.57
CA MET A 99 -12.45 -18.33 6.51
C MET A 99 -11.62 -17.68 7.62
N VAL A 100 -10.80 -16.67 7.26
CA VAL A 100 -9.92 -15.99 8.23
C VAL A 100 -10.54 -14.71 8.83
N ASN A 101 -11.83 -14.45 8.59
CA ASN A 101 -12.57 -13.28 9.07
C ASN A 101 -11.95 -11.93 8.64
N LEU A 102 -11.42 -11.86 7.43
CA LEU A 102 -11.01 -10.61 6.80
C LEU A 102 -12.16 -10.04 5.98
N LYS A 103 -12.55 -8.78 6.21
CA LYS A 103 -13.65 -8.13 5.46
C LYS A 103 -13.32 -7.92 3.99
N SER A 104 -12.08 -7.58 3.70
CA SER A 104 -11.53 -7.42 2.35
C SER A 104 -10.02 -7.52 2.39
N TYR A 105 -9.44 -7.86 1.26
CA TYR A 105 -7.99 -7.81 1.07
C TYR A 105 -7.69 -7.36 -0.35
N GLU A 106 -6.97 -6.25 -0.50
CA GLU A 106 -6.83 -5.58 -1.80
C GLU A 106 -5.56 -5.99 -2.54
N MET A 107 -4.45 -6.19 -1.81
CA MET A 107 -3.15 -6.58 -2.38
C MET A 107 -2.16 -7.02 -1.31
N GLY A 108 -1.12 -7.73 -1.72
CA GLY A 108 -0.02 -8.17 -0.88
C GLY A 108 -0.02 -9.67 -0.65
N SER A 109 0.47 -10.13 0.50
CA SER A 109 0.70 -11.55 0.76
C SER A 109 -0.03 -12.01 2.02
N LEU A 110 -0.80 -13.10 1.91
CA LEU A 110 -1.38 -13.83 3.05
C LEU A 110 -0.63 -15.14 3.20
N PHE A 111 -0.22 -15.44 4.42
CA PHE A 111 0.36 -16.74 4.77
C PHE A 111 -0.60 -17.49 5.69
N LEU A 112 -0.93 -18.72 5.32
CA LEU A 112 -1.80 -19.59 6.10
C LEU A 112 -1.02 -20.83 6.53
N ASP A 113 -1.41 -21.45 7.65
CA ASP A 113 -0.96 -22.81 7.93
C ASP A 113 -1.74 -23.82 7.06
N TYR A 114 -1.36 -25.09 7.09
CA TYR A 114 -2.03 -26.14 6.31
C TYR A 114 -3.45 -26.46 6.80
N ASP A 115 -3.86 -25.97 7.96
CA ASP A 115 -5.23 -26.06 8.47
C ASP A 115 -6.07 -24.82 8.10
N GLY A 116 -5.48 -23.82 7.41
CA GLY A 116 -6.15 -22.61 6.93
C GLY A 116 -6.13 -21.44 7.93
N ASN A 117 -5.41 -21.52 9.04
CA ASN A 117 -5.31 -20.40 9.96
C ASN A 117 -4.36 -19.33 9.41
N LEU A 118 -4.73 -18.06 9.54
CA LEU A 118 -3.89 -16.94 9.11
C LEU A 118 -2.65 -16.84 10.02
N ILE A 119 -1.47 -16.99 9.42
CA ILE A 119 -0.18 -16.87 10.12
C ILE A 119 0.37 -15.46 10.04
N LEU A 120 0.33 -14.85 8.84
CA LEU A 120 0.91 -13.54 8.59
C LEU A 120 0.16 -12.85 7.46
N LYS A 121 -0.02 -11.53 7.60
CA LYS A 121 -0.64 -10.67 6.60
C LYS A 121 0.27 -9.49 6.28
N ILE A 122 0.56 -9.27 4.99
CA ILE A 122 1.37 -8.16 4.48
C ILE A 122 0.52 -7.37 3.50
N ASN A 123 0.10 -6.16 3.87
CA ASN A 123 -0.79 -5.29 3.09
C ASN A 123 -0.04 -4.38 2.10
N SER A 124 1.11 -4.79 1.61
CA SER A 124 1.91 -3.99 0.69
C SER A 124 2.69 -4.87 -0.28
N THR A 125 3.16 -4.27 -1.36
CA THR A 125 4.04 -4.91 -2.33
C THR A 125 5.39 -4.20 -2.36
N THR A 126 6.44 -4.91 -2.74
CA THR A 126 7.80 -4.38 -2.85
C THR A 126 8.56 -5.06 -3.98
N SER A 127 9.49 -4.34 -4.60
CA SER A 127 10.42 -4.92 -5.57
C SER A 127 11.69 -5.50 -4.93
N ARG A 128 11.80 -5.52 -3.59
CA ARG A 128 12.97 -6.03 -2.87
C ARG A 128 12.80 -7.50 -2.52
N PRO A 129 13.57 -8.43 -3.11
CA PRO A 129 13.47 -9.85 -2.80
C PRO A 129 13.73 -10.17 -1.33
N MET A 130 14.67 -9.45 -0.69
CA MET A 130 15.01 -9.63 0.73
C MET A 130 13.78 -9.48 1.65
N ALA A 131 12.87 -8.56 1.35
CA ALA A 131 11.66 -8.40 2.15
C ALA A 131 10.75 -9.65 2.08
N TYR A 132 10.65 -10.28 0.91
CA TYR A 132 9.89 -11.53 0.79
C TYR A 132 10.58 -12.70 1.49
N LEU A 133 11.93 -12.74 1.53
CA LEU A 133 12.65 -13.71 2.38
C LEU A 133 12.32 -13.50 3.86
N GLU A 134 12.33 -12.26 4.34
CA GLU A 134 11.96 -11.90 5.71
C GLU A 134 10.50 -12.28 6.04
N TYR A 135 9.57 -12.08 5.09
CA TYR A 135 8.16 -12.49 5.25
C TYR A 135 8.03 -14.01 5.39
N ALA A 136 8.75 -14.76 4.56
CA ALA A 136 8.77 -16.22 4.64
C ALA A 136 9.32 -16.69 6.00
N ASP A 137 10.45 -16.12 6.45
CA ASP A 137 11.04 -16.46 7.76
C ASP A 137 10.11 -16.15 8.91
N LYS A 138 9.46 -14.99 8.88
CA LYS A 138 8.47 -14.60 9.89
C LYS A 138 7.27 -15.54 9.88
N ALA A 139 6.73 -15.88 8.70
CA ALA A 139 5.63 -16.82 8.58
C ALA A 139 6.00 -18.21 9.12
N MET A 140 7.19 -18.72 8.79
CA MET A 140 7.68 -20.01 9.30
C MET A 140 7.89 -20.02 10.81
N ALA A 141 8.36 -18.92 11.38
CA ALA A 141 8.49 -18.79 12.85
C ALA A 141 7.13 -18.77 13.54
N LEU A 142 6.16 -18.05 12.98
CA LEU A 142 4.81 -17.93 13.53
C LEU A 142 4.00 -19.23 13.35
N SER A 143 4.20 -19.99 12.27
CA SER A 143 3.51 -21.29 12.05
C SER A 143 3.84 -22.33 13.13
N LYS A 144 4.99 -22.19 13.78
CA LYS A 144 5.41 -23.04 14.90
C LYS A 144 4.82 -22.61 16.25
N ASN A 145 4.09 -21.48 16.27
CA ASN A 145 3.48 -20.98 17.50
C ASN A 145 2.16 -21.73 17.78
N THR A 146 2.26 -22.82 18.52
CA THR A 146 1.10 -23.63 18.94
C THR A 146 0.18 -22.87 19.90
N GLY A 147 0.70 -21.89 20.64
CA GLY A 147 -0.06 -21.13 21.63
C GLY A 147 -1.23 -20.35 21.04
N LEU A 148 -1.06 -19.68 19.90
CA LEU A 148 -2.15 -18.96 19.24
C LEU A 148 -3.27 -19.92 18.79
N LYS A 149 -2.89 -21.08 18.26
CA LYS A 149 -3.85 -22.10 17.78
C LYS A 149 -4.72 -22.61 18.93
N ASP A 150 -4.14 -22.93 20.05
CA ASP A 150 -4.87 -23.39 21.24
C ASP A 150 -5.82 -22.31 21.77
N LEU A 151 -5.37 -21.05 21.82
CA LEU A 151 -6.22 -19.93 22.22
C LEU A 151 -7.40 -19.72 21.26
N GLU A 152 -7.19 -19.86 19.95
CA GLU A 152 -8.26 -19.75 18.95
C GLU A 152 -9.30 -20.88 19.07
N VAL A 153 -8.86 -22.11 19.32
CA VAL A 153 -9.76 -23.25 19.54
C VAL A 153 -10.65 -22.98 20.74
N ARG A 154 -10.07 -22.61 21.87
CA ARG A 154 -10.83 -22.28 23.11
C ARG A 154 -11.81 -21.11 22.88
N TYR A 155 -11.39 -20.07 22.16
CA TYR A 155 -12.27 -18.94 21.81
C TYR A 155 -13.43 -19.37 20.91
N LYS A 156 -13.20 -20.25 19.91
CA LYS A 156 -14.25 -20.82 19.06
C LYS A 156 -15.22 -21.71 19.83
N GLN A 157 -14.74 -22.38 20.90
CA GLN A 157 -15.56 -23.18 21.81
C GLN A 157 -16.39 -22.32 22.80
N GLY A 158 -16.26 -21.00 22.73
CA GLY A 158 -17.08 -20.08 23.53
C GLY A 158 -16.42 -19.54 24.79
N GLU A 159 -15.17 -19.94 25.09
CA GLU A 159 -14.46 -19.39 26.25
C GLU A 159 -14.19 -17.89 26.08
N ARG A 160 -14.38 -17.11 27.17
CA ARG A 160 -14.23 -15.65 27.20
C ARG A 160 -13.55 -15.20 28.51
N SER A 161 -12.60 -15.98 29.02
CA SER A 161 -11.84 -15.58 30.22
C SER A 161 -10.90 -14.41 29.91
N LYS A 162 -10.53 -13.62 30.92
CA LYS A 162 -9.57 -12.52 30.79
C LYS A 162 -8.23 -13.02 30.24
N GLU A 163 -7.76 -14.13 30.75
CA GLU A 163 -6.49 -14.78 30.37
C GLU A 163 -6.50 -15.19 28.90
N LEU A 164 -7.62 -15.77 28.42
CA LEU A 164 -7.78 -16.12 27.02
C LEU A 164 -7.76 -14.89 26.12
N LEU A 165 -8.56 -13.86 26.45
CA LEU A 165 -8.69 -12.67 25.62
C LEU A 165 -7.38 -11.88 25.54
N ILE A 166 -6.66 -11.70 26.67
CA ILE A 166 -5.37 -11.03 26.63
C ILE A 166 -4.31 -11.82 25.87
N GLY A 167 -4.29 -13.13 26.02
CA GLY A 167 -3.42 -14.02 25.25
C GLY A 167 -3.67 -13.90 23.75
N LEU A 168 -4.94 -13.93 23.32
CA LEU A 168 -5.32 -13.71 21.92
C LEU A 168 -4.93 -12.33 21.40
N ILE A 169 -5.15 -11.27 22.19
CA ILE A 169 -4.75 -9.90 21.82
C ILE A 169 -3.25 -9.84 21.59
N GLN A 170 -2.44 -10.39 22.51
CA GLN A 170 -0.99 -10.36 22.42
C GLN A 170 -0.48 -11.17 21.22
N GLU A 171 -0.94 -12.39 21.01
CA GLU A 171 -0.48 -13.22 19.90
C GLU A 171 -0.93 -12.67 18.54
N LYS A 172 -2.18 -12.23 18.42
CA LYS A 172 -2.70 -11.62 17.19
C LYS A 172 -2.04 -10.28 16.85
N SER A 173 -1.64 -9.50 17.85
CA SER A 173 -0.92 -8.23 17.63
C SER A 173 0.47 -8.44 17.01
N LYS A 174 1.13 -9.58 17.31
CA LYS A 174 2.44 -9.93 16.71
C LYS A 174 2.37 -10.13 15.20
N ILE A 175 1.20 -10.51 14.69
CA ILE A 175 0.93 -10.74 13.26
C ILE A 175 0.11 -9.62 12.62
N ASP A 176 -0.02 -8.48 13.31
CA ASP A 176 -0.75 -7.30 12.84
C ASP A 176 -2.24 -7.56 12.56
N PHE A 177 -2.84 -8.48 13.30
CA PHE A 177 -4.26 -8.81 13.19
C PHE A 177 -5.13 -7.80 13.95
N ASP A 178 -6.36 -7.59 13.47
CA ASP A 178 -7.33 -6.73 14.14
C ASP A 178 -7.81 -7.33 15.47
N THR A 179 -7.41 -6.73 16.58
CA THR A 179 -7.73 -7.18 17.94
C THR A 179 -8.78 -6.32 18.61
N ARG A 180 -9.38 -5.35 17.90
CA ARG A 180 -10.32 -4.38 18.46
C ARG A 180 -11.50 -5.04 19.17
N LEU A 181 -12.11 -6.03 18.54
CA LEU A 181 -13.24 -6.77 19.15
C LEU A 181 -12.81 -7.52 20.41
N LEU A 182 -11.64 -8.14 20.40
CA LEU A 182 -11.10 -8.85 21.57
C LEU A 182 -10.82 -7.90 22.72
N LEU A 183 -10.29 -6.71 22.42
CA LEU A 183 -10.05 -5.68 23.45
C LEU A 183 -11.35 -5.17 24.06
N GLU A 184 -12.38 -4.90 23.25
CA GLU A 184 -13.69 -4.49 23.78
C GLU A 184 -14.29 -5.57 24.69
N GLN A 185 -14.23 -6.85 24.29
CA GLN A 185 -14.68 -7.97 25.14
C GLN A 185 -13.85 -8.10 26.42
N TYR A 186 -12.54 -7.86 26.34
CA TYR A 186 -11.67 -7.87 27.51
C TYR A 186 -12.02 -6.76 28.49
N LEU A 187 -12.23 -5.53 28.00
CA LEU A 187 -12.63 -4.39 28.82
C LEU A 187 -13.98 -4.59 29.53
N ASP A 188 -14.91 -5.32 28.91
CA ASP A 188 -16.20 -5.68 29.51
C ASP A 188 -16.05 -6.58 30.77
N LEU A 189 -14.96 -7.32 30.87
CA LEU A 189 -14.69 -8.22 32.00
C LEU A 189 -13.94 -7.53 33.15
N LEU A 190 -13.39 -6.32 32.90
CA LEU A 190 -12.57 -5.63 33.90
C LEU A 190 -13.41 -4.92 34.94
N THR A 191 -12.96 -5.00 36.20
CA THR A 191 -13.46 -4.14 37.26
C THR A 191 -12.92 -2.72 37.09
N LEU A 192 -13.57 -1.74 37.75
CA LEU A 192 -13.06 -0.35 37.77
C LEU A 192 -11.63 -0.22 38.30
N LYS A 193 -11.24 -1.08 39.24
CA LYS A 193 -9.87 -1.11 39.77
C LYS A 193 -8.87 -1.56 38.68
N GLU A 194 -9.21 -2.56 37.92
CA GLU A 194 -8.36 -3.09 36.83
C GLU A 194 -8.27 -2.12 35.67
N ILE A 195 -9.36 -1.44 35.30
CA ILE A 195 -9.38 -0.40 34.28
C ILE A 195 -8.43 0.76 34.63
N ARG A 196 -8.31 1.09 35.92
CA ARG A 196 -7.46 2.19 36.41
C ARG A 196 -5.98 1.83 36.54
N THR A 197 -5.52 0.76 35.91
CA THR A 197 -4.12 0.35 35.92
C THR A 197 -3.36 0.86 34.69
N MET A 198 -2.06 1.08 34.85
CA MET A 198 -1.18 1.47 33.73
C MET A 198 -1.04 0.34 32.72
N GLU A 199 -1.18 -0.91 33.14
CA GLU A 199 -1.17 -2.10 32.26
C GLU A 199 -2.32 -2.06 31.29
N THR A 200 -3.53 -1.75 31.76
CA THR A 200 -4.71 -1.58 30.88
C THR A 200 -4.52 -0.39 29.93
N ALA A 201 -3.96 0.73 30.44
CA ALA A 201 -3.67 1.89 29.59
C ALA A 201 -2.66 1.55 28.48
N LYS A 202 -1.60 0.82 28.79
CA LYS A 202 -0.60 0.33 27.82
C LYS A 202 -1.27 -0.56 26.75
N LEU A 203 -2.05 -1.54 27.19
CA LEU A 203 -2.74 -2.44 26.29
C LEU A 203 -3.63 -1.68 25.28
N ILE A 204 -4.41 -0.71 25.76
CA ILE A 204 -5.29 0.11 24.89
C ILE A 204 -4.47 0.92 23.87
N LEU A 205 -3.37 1.57 24.30
CA LEU A 205 -2.51 2.34 23.40
C LEU A 205 -1.88 1.48 22.33
N GLU A 206 -1.35 0.31 22.70
CA GLU A 206 -0.67 -0.62 21.78
C GLU A 206 -1.59 -1.18 20.70
N GLN A 207 -2.90 -1.30 20.98
CA GLN A 207 -3.86 -1.78 19.98
C GLN A 207 -4.26 -0.71 18.95
N GLY A 208 -3.96 0.56 19.19
CA GLY A 208 -4.24 1.64 18.25
C GLY A 208 -5.72 1.74 17.90
N MET A 209 -6.56 1.84 18.92
CA MET A 209 -8.01 1.93 18.79
C MET A 209 -8.46 3.19 18.05
N PRO A 210 -9.59 3.18 17.34
CA PRO A 210 -10.14 4.36 16.66
C PRO A 210 -10.30 5.55 17.62
N LEU A 211 -10.22 6.77 17.10
CA LEU A 211 -10.29 8.01 17.91
C LEU A 211 -11.56 8.12 18.78
N GLU A 212 -12.69 7.59 18.29
CA GLU A 212 -13.98 7.58 19.03
C GLU A 212 -14.35 6.17 19.50
N SER A 213 -13.36 5.35 19.88
CA SER A 213 -13.65 4.04 20.46
C SER A 213 -13.88 4.15 21.97
N ARG A 214 -14.76 3.28 22.51
CA ARG A 214 -14.98 3.15 23.94
C ARG A 214 -13.66 2.92 24.71
N ALA A 215 -12.75 2.11 24.16
CA ALA A 215 -11.45 1.87 24.79
C ALA A 215 -10.64 3.16 25.00
N ARG A 216 -10.65 4.07 24.00
CA ARG A 216 -9.99 5.38 24.16
C ARG A 216 -10.74 6.29 25.13
N GLU A 217 -12.05 6.32 25.10
CA GLU A 217 -12.86 7.07 26.08
C GLU A 217 -12.57 6.62 27.50
N VAL A 218 -12.46 5.31 27.73
CA VAL A 218 -12.12 4.76 29.04
C VAL A 218 -10.76 5.24 29.53
N ILE A 219 -9.72 5.20 28.70
CA ILE A 219 -8.37 5.62 29.12
C ILE A 219 -8.31 7.11 29.48
N TYR A 220 -8.96 7.98 28.68
CA TYR A 220 -8.98 9.43 28.91
C TYR A 220 -9.98 9.85 30.01
N ALA A 221 -10.98 9.03 30.34
CA ALA A 221 -11.84 9.24 31.50
C ALA A 221 -11.13 8.89 32.83
N VAL A 222 -10.15 7.99 32.78
CA VAL A 222 -9.47 7.48 33.97
C VAL A 222 -8.17 8.21 34.28
N PHE A 223 -7.42 8.60 33.22
CA PHE A 223 -6.13 9.26 33.34
C PHE A 223 -6.16 10.67 32.74
N PRO A 224 -5.50 11.66 33.35
CA PRO A 224 -5.25 12.95 32.72
C PRO A 224 -4.51 12.80 31.41
N ASP A 225 -4.81 13.63 30.40
CA ASP A 225 -4.18 13.60 29.06
C ASP A 225 -2.65 13.61 29.16
N SER A 226 -2.09 14.45 30.05
CA SER A 226 -0.65 14.53 30.26
C SER A 226 0.00 13.21 30.71
N LYS A 227 -0.74 12.37 31.43
CA LYS A 227 -0.26 11.05 31.87
C LYS A 227 -0.30 10.05 30.71
N VAL A 228 -1.35 10.10 29.90
CA VAL A 228 -1.47 9.26 28.68
C VAL A 228 -0.39 9.65 27.66
N ASP A 229 -0.16 10.96 27.48
CA ASP A 229 0.90 11.48 26.61
C ASP A 229 2.30 11.07 27.11
N SER A 230 2.55 11.17 28.42
CA SER A 230 3.83 10.73 29.01
C SER A 230 4.05 9.22 28.80
N LEU A 231 2.99 8.41 28.95
CA LEU A 231 3.05 6.99 28.67
C LEU A 231 3.36 6.73 27.20
N PHE A 232 2.65 7.37 26.27
CA PHE A 232 2.90 7.25 24.83
C PHE A 232 4.34 7.66 24.47
N LEU A 233 4.83 8.77 25.04
CA LEU A 233 6.20 9.27 24.79
C LEU A 233 7.29 8.36 25.38
N SER A 234 6.97 7.50 26.35
CA SER A 234 7.92 6.53 26.91
C SER A 234 8.26 5.38 25.95
N TYR A 235 7.45 5.14 24.92
CA TYR A 235 7.73 4.14 23.91
C TYR A 235 8.80 4.62 22.91
N PRO A 236 9.61 3.69 22.35
CA PRO A 236 10.50 3.98 21.23
C PRO A 236 9.77 4.64 20.07
N LEU A 237 10.45 5.49 19.30
CA LEU A 237 9.84 6.22 18.18
C LEU A 237 9.16 5.28 17.16
N GLU A 238 9.77 4.13 16.88
CA GLU A 238 9.23 3.15 15.96
C GLU A 238 7.88 2.59 16.43
N ASP A 239 7.75 2.28 17.71
CA ASP A 239 6.50 1.77 18.29
C ASP A 239 5.42 2.86 18.32
N ARG A 240 5.78 4.11 18.62
CA ARG A 240 4.85 5.25 18.53
C ARG A 240 4.33 5.46 17.11
N ILE A 241 5.18 5.30 16.10
CA ILE A 241 4.77 5.36 14.70
C ILE A 241 3.80 4.22 14.37
N LYS A 242 4.08 2.98 14.82
CA LYS A 242 3.17 1.83 14.64
C LYS A 242 1.81 2.08 15.30
N MET A 243 1.79 2.58 16.55
CA MET A 243 0.54 2.92 17.24
C MET A 243 -0.26 3.99 16.48
N ASN A 244 0.38 5.08 16.06
CA ASN A 244 -0.27 6.14 15.29
C ASN A 244 -0.84 5.59 13.98
N ASN A 245 -0.09 4.76 13.24
CA ASN A 245 -0.57 4.15 12.00
C ASN A 245 -1.78 3.23 12.23
N LYS A 246 -1.81 2.48 13.34
CA LYS A 246 -2.99 1.68 13.73
C LYS A 246 -4.21 2.59 14.02
N ILE A 247 -4.02 3.66 14.78
CA ILE A 247 -5.10 4.65 15.06
C ILE A 247 -5.62 5.26 13.76
N ILE A 248 -4.72 5.69 12.87
CA ILE A 248 -5.09 6.28 11.58
C ILE A 248 -5.89 5.30 10.74
N THR A 249 -5.39 4.08 10.57
CA THR A 249 -6.03 3.05 9.76
C THR A 249 -7.39 2.65 10.33
N SER A 250 -7.46 2.38 11.64
CA SER A 250 -8.69 1.95 12.29
C SER A 250 -9.76 3.05 12.30
N THR A 251 -9.37 4.31 12.52
CA THR A 251 -10.28 5.46 12.49
C THR A 251 -10.79 5.71 11.08
N ARG A 252 -9.92 5.66 10.05
CA ARG A 252 -10.34 5.78 8.65
C ARG A 252 -11.35 4.69 8.26
N GLN A 253 -11.07 3.43 8.60
CA GLN A 253 -11.99 2.32 8.34
C GLN A 253 -13.35 2.51 9.01
N ALA A 254 -13.37 3.00 10.25
CA ALA A 254 -14.61 3.31 10.94
C ALA A 254 -15.35 4.47 10.27
N ALA A 255 -14.65 5.57 9.94
CA ALA A 255 -15.24 6.73 9.26
C ALA A 255 -15.85 6.34 7.91
N VAL A 256 -15.15 5.59 7.09
CA VAL A 256 -15.62 5.12 5.76
C VAL A 256 -16.82 4.20 5.92
N ARG A 257 -16.73 3.20 6.82
CA ARG A 257 -17.82 2.24 7.04
C ARG A 257 -19.14 2.90 7.41
N PHE A 258 -19.09 3.91 8.26
CA PHE A 258 -20.28 4.62 8.76
C PHE A 258 -20.54 5.94 8.05
N LYS A 259 -19.76 6.27 7.00
CA LYS A 259 -19.80 7.57 6.29
C LYS A 259 -19.77 8.77 7.26
N ASN A 260 -18.93 8.66 8.30
CA ASN A 260 -18.90 9.62 9.40
C ASN A 260 -17.91 10.76 9.11
N SER A 261 -18.44 11.88 8.62
CA SER A 261 -17.66 13.09 8.31
C SER A 261 -17.01 13.70 9.57
N ASN A 262 -17.67 13.68 10.72
CA ASN A 262 -17.07 14.22 11.94
C ASN A 262 -15.83 13.44 12.36
N LEU A 263 -15.90 12.11 12.26
CA LEU A 263 -14.77 11.24 12.61
C LEU A 263 -13.58 11.45 11.66
N ILE A 264 -13.83 11.68 10.35
CA ILE A 264 -12.75 11.95 9.41
C ILE A 264 -12.10 13.32 9.65
N TYR A 265 -12.86 14.36 10.04
CA TYR A 265 -12.29 15.64 10.46
C TYR A 265 -11.41 15.50 11.70
N LYS A 266 -11.82 14.72 12.70
CA LYS A 266 -10.99 14.40 13.86
C LYS A 266 -9.72 13.66 13.45
N LEU A 267 -9.82 12.72 12.50
CA LEU A 267 -8.66 12.01 11.95
C LEU A 267 -7.72 12.95 11.21
N SER A 268 -8.24 13.85 10.38
CA SER A 268 -7.44 14.87 9.68
C SER A 268 -6.63 15.71 10.67
N ASN A 269 -7.25 16.17 11.75
CA ASN A 269 -6.57 16.91 12.82
C ASN A 269 -5.52 16.06 13.55
N PHE A 270 -5.83 14.80 13.85
CA PHE A 270 -4.89 13.87 14.47
C PHE A 270 -3.64 13.68 13.58
N ILE A 271 -3.84 13.44 12.28
CA ILE A 271 -2.74 13.29 11.32
C ILE A 271 -1.91 14.59 11.25
N SER A 272 -2.55 15.75 11.17
CA SER A 272 -1.87 17.05 11.22
C SER A 272 -1.00 17.19 12.47
N ASN A 273 -1.51 16.78 13.62
CA ASN A 273 -0.78 16.82 14.89
C ASN A 273 0.42 15.86 14.94
N THR A 274 0.41 14.75 14.19
CA THR A 274 1.60 13.88 14.09
C THR A 274 2.76 14.56 13.36
N HIS A 275 2.50 15.64 12.62
CA HIS A 275 3.48 16.41 11.86
C HIS A 275 3.76 17.81 12.44
N GLN A 276 3.54 18.05 13.74
CA GLN A 276 3.60 19.36 14.39
C GLN A 276 4.85 20.20 14.05
N LYS A 277 5.99 19.56 13.84
CA LYS A 277 7.25 20.26 13.46
C LYS A 277 7.33 20.66 11.98
N ASN A 278 6.39 20.19 11.15
CA ASN A 278 6.35 20.46 9.73
C ASN A 278 4.93 20.80 9.29
N PHE A 279 4.60 22.09 9.39
CA PHE A 279 3.26 22.61 9.05
C PHE A 279 2.81 22.21 7.64
N GLU A 280 3.71 22.13 6.68
CA GLU A 280 3.36 21.76 5.30
C GLU A 280 2.96 20.30 5.16
N LYS A 281 3.72 19.40 5.79
CA LYS A 281 3.34 17.98 5.85
C LYS A 281 2.05 17.80 6.63
N ALA A 282 1.88 18.52 7.75
CA ALA A 282 0.66 18.52 8.53
C ALA A 282 -0.57 18.91 7.68
N ASN A 283 -0.48 20.05 6.99
CA ASN A 283 -1.56 20.54 6.13
C ASN A 283 -1.81 19.60 4.94
N PHE A 284 -0.76 19.15 4.25
CA PHE A 284 -0.88 18.24 3.12
C PHE A 284 -1.61 16.95 3.50
N HIS A 285 -1.13 16.24 4.52
CA HIS A 285 -1.70 14.95 4.90
C HIS A 285 -3.07 15.08 5.54
N GLY A 286 -3.31 16.15 6.30
CA GLY A 286 -4.63 16.45 6.86
C GLY A 286 -5.69 16.69 5.79
N GLN A 287 -5.41 17.58 4.83
CA GLN A 287 -6.32 17.88 3.72
C GLN A 287 -6.53 16.68 2.79
N LYS A 288 -5.44 15.98 2.45
CA LYS A 288 -5.53 14.76 1.65
C LYS A 288 -6.44 13.71 2.30
N THR A 289 -6.43 13.58 3.62
CA THR A 289 -7.30 12.65 4.35
C THR A 289 -8.78 12.92 4.09
N LEU A 290 -9.20 14.19 4.03
CA LEU A 290 -10.58 14.58 3.72
C LEU A 290 -10.94 14.26 2.27
N VAL A 291 -10.06 14.60 1.33
CA VAL A 291 -10.25 14.34 -0.10
C VAL A 291 -10.40 12.83 -0.36
N ASP A 292 -9.47 12.03 0.16
CA ASP A 292 -9.48 10.57 0.00
C ASP A 292 -10.75 9.94 0.60
N PHE A 293 -11.20 10.42 1.74
CA PHE A 293 -12.43 9.93 2.38
C PHE A 293 -13.67 10.16 1.53
N TYR A 294 -13.90 11.39 1.05
CA TYR A 294 -15.09 11.69 0.25
C TYR A 294 -15.07 10.97 -1.10
N LYS A 295 -13.88 10.76 -1.67
CA LYS A 295 -13.71 9.91 -2.86
C LYS A 295 -14.10 8.46 -2.58
N GLU A 296 -13.63 7.88 -1.47
CA GLU A 296 -13.86 6.49 -1.10
C GLU A 296 -15.34 6.20 -0.81
N ILE A 297 -16.04 7.11 -0.12
CA ILE A 297 -17.49 6.98 0.15
C ILE A 297 -18.37 7.39 -1.04
N LYS A 298 -17.75 7.77 -2.18
CA LYS A 298 -18.41 8.20 -3.43
C LYS A 298 -19.31 9.44 -3.25
N ASP A 299 -18.97 10.31 -2.33
CA ASP A 299 -19.60 11.63 -2.18
C ASP A 299 -18.90 12.64 -3.10
N THR A 300 -19.32 12.63 -4.37
CA THR A 300 -18.70 13.45 -5.43
C THR A 300 -18.75 14.95 -5.14
N THR A 301 -19.83 15.43 -4.52
CA THR A 301 -19.97 16.86 -4.22
C THR A 301 -18.94 17.32 -3.21
N ASN A 302 -18.84 16.66 -2.07
CA ASN A 302 -17.86 16.97 -1.04
C ASN A 302 -16.43 16.64 -1.48
N PHE A 303 -16.25 15.59 -2.30
CA PHE A 303 -14.97 15.26 -2.90
C PHE A 303 -14.44 16.43 -3.75
N LEU A 304 -15.22 16.92 -4.73
CA LEU A 304 -14.80 18.01 -5.60
C LEU A 304 -14.53 19.30 -4.82
N GLN A 305 -15.35 19.61 -3.82
CA GLN A 305 -15.18 20.79 -2.97
C GLN A 305 -13.87 20.73 -2.16
N ASN A 306 -13.60 19.61 -1.48
CA ASN A 306 -12.39 19.46 -0.69
C ASN A 306 -11.15 19.37 -1.56
N ALA A 307 -11.23 18.70 -2.73
CA ALA A 307 -10.13 18.62 -3.69
C ALA A 307 -9.79 20.01 -4.27
N GLU A 308 -10.80 20.82 -4.62
CA GLU A 308 -10.58 22.19 -5.09
C GLU A 308 -9.88 23.06 -4.04
N ASN A 309 -10.34 23.00 -2.79
CA ASN A 309 -9.72 23.71 -1.67
C ASN A 309 -8.27 23.26 -1.45
N PHE A 310 -8.03 21.95 -1.43
CA PHE A 310 -6.70 21.38 -1.27
C PHE A 310 -5.75 21.81 -2.40
N CYS A 311 -6.19 21.71 -3.64
CA CYS A 311 -5.40 22.15 -4.78
C CYS A 311 -5.07 23.64 -4.71
N ASN A 312 -6.07 24.50 -4.53
CA ASN A 312 -5.89 25.95 -4.62
C ASN A 312 -5.08 26.52 -3.46
N TYR A 313 -5.38 26.09 -2.23
CA TYR A 313 -4.81 26.72 -1.03
C TYR A 313 -3.57 26.01 -0.48
N SER A 314 -3.39 24.73 -0.77
CA SER A 314 -2.26 23.97 -0.21
C SER A 314 -1.18 23.64 -1.25
N LEU A 315 -1.56 23.29 -2.48
CA LEU A 315 -0.62 22.80 -3.49
C LEU A 315 -0.22 23.86 -4.50
N PHE A 316 -1.19 24.53 -5.10
CA PHE A 316 -0.95 25.52 -6.16
C PHE A 316 -0.39 26.85 -5.63
N ALA A 317 -0.76 27.23 -4.43
CA ALA A 317 -0.33 28.48 -3.79
C ALA A 317 1.19 28.56 -3.53
N VAL A 318 1.89 27.43 -3.48
CA VAL A 318 3.34 27.41 -3.20
C VAL A 318 4.12 27.65 -4.49
N SER A 319 5.02 28.64 -4.50
CA SER A 319 5.84 28.94 -5.68
C SER A 319 6.85 27.84 -6.02
N ILE A 320 7.21 27.70 -7.29
CA ILE A 320 8.24 26.73 -7.77
C ILE A 320 9.57 26.96 -7.05
N ASP A 321 10.00 28.20 -6.87
CA ASP A 321 11.25 28.52 -6.19
C ASP A 321 11.23 28.09 -4.72
N THR A 322 10.09 28.26 -4.07
CA THR A 322 9.89 27.77 -2.70
C THR A 322 9.97 26.25 -2.66
N LEU A 323 9.32 25.55 -3.58
CA LEU A 323 9.39 24.09 -3.67
C LEU A 323 10.81 23.59 -3.94
N LYS A 324 11.56 24.24 -4.85
CA LYS A 324 12.99 23.92 -5.11
C LYS A 324 13.84 24.05 -3.85
N LYS A 325 13.72 25.19 -3.13
CA LYS A 325 14.47 25.42 -1.89
C LYS A 325 14.17 24.37 -0.82
N ARG A 326 12.88 24.04 -0.63
CA ARG A 326 12.44 23.07 0.37
C ARG A 326 12.86 21.64 0.00
N ASN A 327 12.69 21.26 -1.25
CA ASN A 327 13.11 19.96 -1.76
C ASN A 327 14.63 19.77 -1.65
N GLY A 328 15.42 20.81 -1.94
CA GLY A 328 16.87 20.79 -1.76
C GLY A 328 17.28 20.60 -0.29
N ARG A 329 16.59 21.29 0.64
CA ARG A 329 16.83 21.14 2.09
C ARG A 329 16.50 19.72 2.55
N GLU A 330 15.32 19.21 2.23
CA GLU A 330 14.90 17.86 2.60
C GLU A 330 15.88 16.81 2.06
N ARG A 331 16.34 16.96 0.83
CA ARG A 331 17.33 16.08 0.23
C ARG A 331 18.66 16.09 1.00
N ASN A 332 19.16 17.27 1.39
CA ASN A 332 20.41 17.39 2.13
C ASN A 332 20.30 16.75 3.51
N GLU A 333 19.20 17.02 4.25
CA GLU A 333 18.92 16.40 5.56
C GLU A 333 18.90 14.86 5.46
N MET A 334 18.30 14.32 4.40
CA MET A 334 18.29 12.88 4.14
C MET A 334 19.67 12.32 3.83
N PHE A 335 20.51 13.02 3.07
CA PHE A 335 21.89 12.59 2.81
C PHE A 335 22.74 12.57 4.08
N GLU A 336 22.59 13.56 4.96
CA GLU A 336 23.28 13.59 6.25
C GLU A 336 22.84 12.42 7.16
N GLN A 337 21.56 12.05 7.14
CA GLN A 337 21.05 10.90 7.88
C GLN A 337 21.49 9.56 7.28
N ARG A 338 21.62 9.49 5.94
CA ARG A 338 22.02 8.27 5.21
C ARG A 338 23.41 7.77 5.59
N GLY A 339 24.33 8.67 5.95
CA GLY A 339 25.66 8.30 6.46
C GLY A 339 25.62 7.56 7.80
N LYS A 340 24.45 7.54 8.48
CA LYS A 340 24.23 6.91 9.80
C LYS A 340 23.41 5.61 9.71
N LEU A 341 22.86 5.26 8.54
CA LEU A 341 21.98 4.10 8.36
C LEU A 341 22.63 3.10 7.38
N SER A 342 22.79 1.86 7.80
CA SER A 342 23.21 0.75 6.94
C SER A 342 21.99 0.21 6.17
N GLY A 343 21.96 0.39 4.84
CA GLY A 343 20.94 -0.17 3.96
C GLY A 343 20.65 0.67 2.70
N SER A 344 20.10 0.06 1.65
CA SER A 344 19.62 0.78 0.46
C SER A 344 18.30 1.47 0.76
N PHE A 345 18.27 2.79 0.70
CA PHE A 345 17.08 3.59 0.96
C PHE A 345 16.53 4.13 -0.36
N SER A 346 15.26 3.85 -0.67
CA SER A 346 14.55 4.52 -1.75
C SER A 346 13.92 5.78 -1.19
N TYR A 347 14.37 6.94 -1.66
CA TYR A 347 13.86 8.25 -1.23
C TYR A 347 12.95 8.82 -2.32
N SER A 348 11.69 9.06 -1.95
CA SER A 348 10.78 9.87 -2.74
C SER A 348 10.60 11.23 -2.05
N PRO A 349 11.08 12.34 -2.65
CA PRO A 349 10.96 13.65 -2.05
C PRO A 349 9.50 14.02 -1.79
N PHE A 350 9.21 14.53 -0.58
CA PHE A 350 7.84 14.94 -0.22
C PHE A 350 7.25 15.95 -1.21
N TYR A 351 8.04 16.93 -1.63
CA TYR A 351 7.55 18.00 -2.50
C TYR A 351 7.25 17.59 -3.94
N LEU A 352 7.75 16.43 -4.40
CA LEU A 352 7.31 15.84 -5.67
C LEU A 352 5.86 15.35 -5.60
N GLN A 353 5.36 15.01 -4.42
CA GLN A 353 3.96 14.62 -4.24
C GLN A 353 2.99 15.75 -4.60
N TYR A 354 3.40 17.01 -4.49
CA TYR A 354 2.57 18.15 -4.91
C TYR A 354 2.20 18.08 -6.39
N GLY A 355 3.17 17.79 -7.25
CA GLY A 355 2.93 17.64 -8.69
C GLY A 355 2.03 16.44 -8.99
N SER A 356 2.32 15.28 -8.39
CA SER A 356 1.52 14.07 -8.58
C SER A 356 0.08 14.25 -8.09
N GLU A 357 -0.12 14.87 -6.94
CA GLU A 357 -1.46 15.10 -6.39
C GLU A 357 -2.27 16.09 -7.20
N LEU A 358 -1.65 17.20 -7.66
CA LEU A 358 -2.29 18.16 -8.57
C LEU A 358 -2.74 17.48 -9.87
N ASN A 359 -1.90 16.62 -10.46
CA ASN A 359 -2.27 15.88 -11.66
C ASN A 359 -3.41 14.89 -11.40
N ASN A 360 -3.32 14.13 -10.33
CA ASN A 360 -4.34 13.13 -9.98
C ASN A 360 -5.69 13.79 -9.76
N LEU A 361 -5.74 14.89 -9.02
CA LEU A 361 -6.99 15.61 -8.77
C LEU A 361 -7.51 16.33 -10.03
N ALA A 362 -6.64 16.85 -10.89
CA ALA A 362 -7.01 17.38 -12.18
C ALA A 362 -7.68 16.32 -13.07
N TYR A 363 -7.16 15.10 -13.07
CA TYR A 363 -7.75 13.96 -13.78
C TYR A 363 -9.10 13.54 -13.18
N GLU A 364 -9.23 13.58 -11.84
CA GLU A 364 -10.53 13.31 -11.19
C GLU A 364 -11.59 14.35 -11.58
N PHE A 365 -11.22 15.63 -11.69
CA PHE A 365 -12.13 16.67 -12.21
C PHE A 365 -12.53 16.41 -13.66
N PHE A 366 -11.59 16.01 -14.51
CA PHE A 366 -11.91 15.58 -15.88
C PHE A 366 -12.97 14.48 -15.91
N LYS A 367 -12.92 13.52 -14.97
CA LYS A 367 -13.88 12.39 -14.91
C LYS A 367 -15.25 12.75 -14.31
N HIS A 368 -15.26 13.67 -13.35
CA HIS A 368 -16.44 13.84 -12.48
C HIS A 368 -17.20 15.15 -12.66
N THR A 369 -16.75 16.06 -13.52
CA THR A 369 -17.49 17.29 -13.78
C THR A 369 -17.52 17.68 -15.26
N ASN A 370 -18.61 18.34 -15.66
CA ASN A 370 -18.75 19.01 -16.96
C ASN A 370 -18.73 20.54 -16.82
N ASP A 371 -18.55 21.04 -15.61
CA ASP A 371 -18.47 22.48 -15.33
C ASP A 371 -17.16 23.03 -15.90
N LEU A 372 -17.29 23.93 -16.91
CA LEU A 372 -16.15 24.48 -17.64
C LEU A 372 -15.25 25.34 -16.74
N GLU A 373 -15.78 26.00 -15.71
CA GLU A 373 -14.97 26.75 -14.75
C GLU A 373 -14.09 25.84 -13.92
N LYS A 374 -14.68 24.75 -13.42
CA LYS A 374 -13.94 23.71 -12.67
C LYS A 374 -12.90 23.01 -13.54
N LEU A 375 -13.23 22.69 -14.79
CA LEU A 375 -12.28 22.11 -15.75
C LEU A 375 -11.14 23.07 -16.08
N ALA A 376 -11.41 24.37 -16.19
CA ALA A 376 -10.36 25.39 -16.39
C ALA A 376 -9.41 25.50 -15.19
N LYS A 377 -9.93 25.35 -13.95
CA LYS A 377 -9.08 25.24 -12.74
C LYS A 377 -8.23 23.98 -12.78
N ALA A 378 -8.82 22.83 -13.10
CA ALA A 378 -8.11 21.56 -13.23
C ALA A 378 -7.01 21.61 -14.30
N LEU A 379 -7.24 22.31 -15.42
CA LEU A 379 -6.21 22.53 -16.45
C LEU A 379 -5.00 23.30 -15.88
N LYS A 380 -5.23 24.33 -15.05
CA LYS A 380 -4.15 25.07 -14.38
C LYS A 380 -3.37 24.17 -13.41
N TRP A 381 -4.05 23.30 -12.67
CA TRP A 381 -3.40 22.35 -11.76
C TRP A 381 -2.55 21.32 -12.53
N SER A 382 -3.08 20.75 -13.62
CA SER A 382 -2.33 19.83 -14.47
C SER A 382 -1.10 20.50 -15.10
N LYS A 383 -1.22 21.75 -15.59
CA LYS A 383 -0.06 22.53 -16.03
C LYS A 383 0.97 22.70 -14.92
N ARG A 384 0.51 23.07 -13.71
CA ARG A 384 1.38 23.25 -12.55
C ARG A 384 2.08 21.97 -12.15
N SER A 385 1.42 20.81 -12.29
CA SER A 385 2.03 19.51 -12.02
C SER A 385 3.23 19.23 -12.91
N MET A 386 3.14 19.57 -14.20
CA MET A 386 4.25 19.46 -15.15
C MET A 386 5.41 20.39 -14.78
N GLU A 387 5.12 21.65 -14.43
CA GLU A 387 6.14 22.62 -13.98
C GLU A 387 6.88 22.14 -12.72
N ILE A 388 6.16 21.56 -11.75
CA ILE A 388 6.77 20.99 -10.54
C ILE A 388 7.66 19.79 -10.89
N ASN A 389 7.18 18.89 -11.75
CA ASN A 389 7.96 17.73 -12.17
C ASN A 389 9.26 18.16 -12.87
N GLU A 390 9.19 19.09 -13.82
CA GLU A 390 10.35 19.64 -14.52
C GLU A 390 11.34 20.31 -13.56
N ALA A 391 10.83 21.00 -12.55
CA ALA A 391 11.65 21.77 -11.61
C ALA A 391 12.35 20.90 -10.55
N LEU A 392 11.73 19.79 -10.13
CA LEU A 392 12.17 19.01 -8.97
C LEU A 392 12.75 17.63 -9.30
N VAL A 393 12.42 17.06 -10.47
CA VAL A 393 12.97 15.75 -10.88
C VAL A 393 14.44 15.92 -11.30
N PRO A 394 15.38 15.21 -10.67
CA PRO A 394 16.80 15.35 -10.97
C PRO A 394 17.21 14.77 -12.33
N ASP A 395 16.52 13.71 -12.77
CA ASP A 395 16.81 13.00 -14.02
C ASP A 395 16.22 13.76 -15.21
N GLU A 396 17.08 14.37 -16.02
CA GLU A 396 16.71 15.16 -17.22
C GLU A 396 15.77 14.38 -18.14
N SER A 397 16.01 13.07 -18.31
CA SER A 397 15.18 12.21 -19.16
C SER A 397 13.76 12.00 -18.61
N ARG A 398 13.50 12.31 -17.34
CA ARG A 398 12.21 12.14 -16.64
C ARG A 398 11.55 13.45 -16.25
N LYS A 399 12.14 14.60 -16.52
CA LYS A 399 11.57 15.92 -16.23
C LYS A 399 10.23 16.14 -16.91
N GLN A 400 10.09 15.72 -18.16
CA GLN A 400 8.79 15.73 -18.85
C GLN A 400 8.06 14.43 -18.52
N ASN A 401 6.90 14.54 -17.85
CA ASN A 401 6.08 13.39 -17.50
C ASN A 401 4.95 13.20 -18.51
N PRO A 402 5.01 12.16 -19.39
CA PRO A 402 4.01 11.96 -20.44
C PRO A 402 2.60 11.68 -19.88
N TYR A 403 2.48 11.11 -18.68
CA TYR A 403 1.18 10.87 -18.05
C TYR A 403 0.54 12.17 -17.52
N PHE A 404 1.35 13.16 -17.12
CA PHE A 404 0.84 14.49 -16.77
C PHE A 404 0.38 15.25 -18.02
N MET A 405 1.10 15.08 -19.13
CA MET A 405 0.71 15.63 -20.42
C MET A 405 -0.58 15.01 -20.96
N ASP A 406 -0.82 13.71 -20.75
CA ASP A 406 -2.07 13.03 -21.10
C ASP A 406 -3.28 13.62 -20.36
N THR A 407 -3.14 13.86 -19.05
CA THR A 407 -4.16 14.55 -18.26
C THR A 407 -4.42 15.98 -18.78
N TYR A 408 -3.36 16.71 -19.07
CA TYR A 408 -3.45 18.09 -19.60
C TYR A 408 -4.15 18.11 -20.97
N ALA A 409 -3.80 17.19 -21.89
CA ALA A 409 -4.44 17.05 -23.19
C ALA A 409 -5.92 16.69 -23.08
N SER A 410 -6.27 15.78 -22.16
CA SER A 410 -7.66 15.42 -21.91
C SER A 410 -8.50 16.60 -21.42
N LEU A 411 -7.95 17.46 -20.56
CA LEU A 411 -8.60 18.69 -20.09
C LEU A 411 -8.72 19.75 -21.18
N LEU A 412 -7.68 19.93 -22.02
CA LEU A 412 -7.74 20.82 -23.20
C LEU A 412 -8.88 20.41 -24.13
N TYR A 413 -9.02 19.10 -24.41
CA TYR A 413 -10.10 18.58 -25.24
C TYR A 413 -11.49 18.92 -24.66
N ARG A 414 -11.70 18.68 -23.36
CA ARG A 414 -12.98 18.99 -22.67
C ARG A 414 -13.30 20.48 -22.67
N LEU A 415 -12.31 21.35 -22.77
CA LEU A 415 -12.45 22.80 -22.89
C LEU A 415 -12.57 23.30 -24.36
N GLY A 416 -12.75 22.37 -25.31
CA GLY A 416 -12.92 22.68 -26.73
C GLY A 416 -11.63 22.98 -27.50
N LYS A 417 -10.46 22.85 -26.88
CA LYS A 417 -9.14 23.14 -27.46
C LYS A 417 -8.55 21.88 -28.10
N LYS A 418 -9.25 21.35 -29.12
CA LYS A 418 -8.96 20.03 -29.70
C LYS A 418 -7.55 19.97 -30.31
N ASP A 419 -7.12 21.00 -31.05
CA ASP A 419 -5.84 20.99 -31.75
C ASP A 419 -4.66 21.01 -30.74
N GLU A 420 -4.74 21.87 -29.71
CA GLU A 420 -3.76 21.88 -28.60
C GLU A 420 -3.71 20.53 -27.86
N ALA A 421 -4.86 19.86 -27.69
CA ALA A 421 -4.94 18.53 -27.06
C ALA A 421 -4.22 17.47 -27.90
N ILE A 422 -4.43 17.46 -29.23
CA ILE A 422 -3.76 16.52 -30.15
C ILE A 422 -2.25 16.72 -30.13
N GLU A 423 -1.78 17.97 -30.24
CA GLU A 423 -0.34 18.30 -30.23
C GLU A 423 0.31 17.84 -28.91
N THR A 424 -0.32 18.13 -27.77
CA THR A 424 0.17 17.73 -26.45
C THR A 424 0.25 16.20 -26.34
N GLN A 425 -0.77 15.49 -26.82
CA GLN A 425 -0.84 14.01 -26.75
C GLN A 425 0.21 13.34 -27.64
N ILE A 426 0.46 13.90 -28.84
CA ILE A 426 1.51 13.41 -29.74
C ILE A 426 2.89 13.56 -29.05
N LYS A 427 3.17 14.71 -28.46
CA LYS A 427 4.42 14.93 -27.74
C LYS A 427 4.59 13.96 -26.56
N ALA A 428 3.54 13.66 -25.81
CA ALA A 428 3.58 12.66 -24.73
C ALA A 428 3.92 11.26 -25.25
N LEU A 429 3.35 10.88 -26.41
CA LEU A 429 3.64 9.60 -27.07
C LEU A 429 5.09 9.51 -27.56
N GLU A 430 5.65 10.58 -28.12
CA GLU A 430 7.05 10.64 -28.55
C GLU A 430 8.00 10.42 -27.39
N ILE A 431 7.71 10.99 -26.22
CA ILE A 431 8.49 10.79 -25.00
C ILE A 431 8.45 9.33 -24.55
N LEU A 432 7.28 8.68 -24.52
CA LEU A 432 7.20 7.26 -24.17
C LEU A 432 7.97 6.37 -25.17
N LYS A 433 7.83 6.63 -26.47
CA LYS A 433 8.59 5.91 -27.52
C LYS A 433 10.09 6.04 -27.35
N SER A 434 10.57 7.26 -27.08
CA SER A 434 12.01 7.50 -26.86
C SER A 434 12.57 6.78 -25.64
N ARG A 435 11.71 6.46 -24.66
CA ARG A 435 12.06 5.71 -23.44
C ARG A 435 11.84 4.21 -23.58
N GLY A 436 11.31 3.71 -24.69
CA GLY A 436 10.93 2.30 -24.87
C GLY A 436 9.78 1.86 -23.95
N GLU A 437 8.96 2.81 -23.47
CA GLU A 437 7.81 2.54 -22.60
C GLU A 437 6.54 2.26 -23.43
N SER A 438 5.55 1.54 -22.86
CA SER A 438 4.29 1.21 -23.53
C SER A 438 3.48 2.47 -23.86
N THR A 439 2.99 2.57 -25.10
CA THR A 439 2.23 3.73 -25.60
C THR A 439 0.72 3.49 -25.67
N THR A 440 0.25 2.28 -25.45
CA THR A 440 -1.12 1.82 -25.72
C THR A 440 -2.21 2.72 -25.12
N ASN A 441 -2.05 3.13 -23.86
CA ASN A 441 -3.04 3.96 -23.19
C ASN A 441 -3.12 5.36 -23.81
N LEU A 442 -1.98 5.99 -24.09
CA LEU A 442 -1.92 7.33 -24.67
C LEU A 442 -2.36 7.34 -26.14
N GLU A 443 -2.10 6.27 -26.90
CA GLU A 443 -2.62 6.07 -28.26
C GLU A 443 -4.16 5.97 -28.26
N THR A 444 -4.71 5.27 -27.28
CA THR A 444 -6.16 5.20 -27.09
C THR A 444 -6.76 6.57 -26.81
N THR A 445 -6.13 7.34 -25.91
CA THR A 445 -6.56 8.74 -25.62
C THR A 445 -6.48 9.61 -26.87
N LEU A 446 -5.38 9.55 -27.64
CA LEU A 446 -5.23 10.30 -28.89
C LEU A 446 -6.31 9.96 -29.90
N SER A 447 -6.63 8.67 -30.06
CA SER A 447 -7.71 8.21 -30.95
C SER A 447 -9.05 8.80 -30.54
N LYS A 448 -9.38 8.77 -29.24
CA LYS A 448 -10.62 9.34 -28.72
C LYS A 448 -10.71 10.86 -28.92
N ILE A 449 -9.61 11.60 -28.71
CA ILE A 449 -9.56 13.04 -28.99
C ILE A 449 -9.83 13.31 -30.47
N LYS A 450 -9.16 12.59 -31.37
CA LYS A 450 -9.35 12.77 -32.83
C LYS A 450 -10.78 12.48 -33.27
N ASN A 451 -11.37 11.40 -32.76
CA ASN A 451 -12.71 10.95 -33.12
C ASN A 451 -13.83 11.72 -32.39
N GLY A 452 -13.52 12.57 -31.43
CA GLY A 452 -14.52 13.32 -30.69
C GLY A 452 -15.26 12.51 -29.62
N SER A 453 -14.65 11.43 -29.09
CA SER A 453 -15.29 10.48 -28.16
C SER A 453 -14.64 10.41 -26.77
N LEU A 454 -13.77 11.37 -26.42
CA LEU A 454 -13.12 11.42 -25.10
C LEU A 454 -14.03 12.00 -24.01
#